data_d11fce6c87153e32ae27c95b6f791006
#
_entry.id   d11fce6c87153e32ae27c95b6f791006
#
_cell.length_a   1.000
_cell.length_b   1.000
_cell.length_c   1.000
_cell.angle_alpha   90.00
_cell.angle_beta   90.00
_cell.angle_gamma   90.00
#
_symmetry.space_group_name_H-M   'P 1'
#
loop_
_entity.id
_entity.type
_entity.pdbx_description
1 polymer ?
#
loop_
_entity_poly.entity_id
_entity_poly.type
_entity_poly.pdbx_seq_one_letter_code
_entity_poly.pdbx_strand_id
1 'polypeptide(L)'
;MQKKELLYEGKAKKVYATENPDVVIVSYKDDATAFDGQKKGVIAGKGAINNQMTNHLMQKLAAAGIPTHFLEELNDRETAVRKVTIVPLEVIVRNISAGPFSSRYGVEEGLVFDEPIVEFSYKNDDLHDPLVNDDHAVALKLASREEIQTIRSYALQINELLKSIMLAAGVTLVDFKLEFGKTEDGTLVLADEISPDTCRFWDSRTGEKLDKDRFRRDLGKVEDAYQEMQRRILTD
;
A
#
# COMPACT_ATOMS: atom_id res chain seq x y z
N MET A 1 24.96 -0.83 -3.46
CA MET A 1 24.66 -0.15 -2.17
C MET A 1 24.66 -1.20 -1.07
N GLN A 2 25.27 -0.90 0.10
CA GLN A 2 25.36 -1.87 1.21
C GLN A 2 24.42 -1.48 2.35
N LYS A 3 23.78 -2.49 2.95
CA LYS A 3 22.99 -2.32 4.18
C LYS A 3 23.92 -2.05 5.36
N LYS A 4 23.57 -1.06 6.18
CA LYS A 4 24.17 -0.79 7.49
C LYS A 4 23.26 -1.24 8.62
N GLU A 5 23.16 -0.46 9.68
CA GLU A 5 22.32 -0.79 10.83
C GLU A 5 20.83 -0.85 10.49
N LEU A 6 20.12 -1.72 11.20
CA LEU A 6 18.67 -1.79 11.15
C LEU A 6 18.08 -0.54 11.83
N LEU A 7 17.32 0.25 11.09
CA LEU A 7 16.64 1.44 11.60
C LEU A 7 15.25 1.12 12.16
N TYR A 8 14.54 0.21 11.49
CA TYR A 8 13.17 -0.13 11.85
C TYR A 8 12.81 -1.54 11.38
N GLU A 9 12.03 -2.26 12.18
CA GLU A 9 11.39 -3.51 11.79
C GLU A 9 9.89 -3.45 12.06
N GLY A 10 9.12 -3.52 10.97
CA GLY A 10 7.66 -3.60 11.01
C GLY A 10 7.12 -5.01 10.81
N LYS A 11 5.81 -5.10 10.64
CA LYS A 11 5.07 -6.35 10.43
C LYS A 11 5.51 -7.09 9.16
N ALA A 12 5.77 -6.37 8.08
CA ALA A 12 6.07 -6.93 6.76
C ALA A 12 7.45 -6.55 6.19
N LYS A 13 8.15 -5.61 6.79
CA LYS A 13 9.38 -5.01 6.26
C LYS A 13 10.42 -4.71 7.34
N LYS A 14 11.68 -4.69 6.91
CA LYS A 14 12.82 -4.15 7.65
C LYS A 14 13.40 -2.98 6.85
N VAL A 15 13.82 -1.93 7.54
CA VAL A 15 14.44 -0.75 6.93
C VAL A 15 15.85 -0.60 7.46
N TYR A 16 16.81 -0.50 6.56
CA TYR A 16 18.23 -0.40 6.89
C TYR A 16 18.81 0.93 6.42
N ALA A 17 19.71 1.50 7.19
CA ALA A 17 20.54 2.61 6.77
C ALA A 17 21.47 2.18 5.62
N THR A 18 21.96 3.20 4.89
CA THR A 18 22.99 3.05 3.87
C THR A 18 24.15 4.03 4.11
N GLU A 19 25.10 4.08 3.19
CA GLU A 19 26.17 5.08 3.21
C GLU A 19 25.66 6.50 2.91
N ASN A 20 24.56 6.59 2.16
CA ASN A 20 23.89 7.86 1.89
C ASN A 20 22.78 8.08 2.95
N PRO A 21 22.84 9.16 3.76
CA PRO A 21 21.84 9.42 4.80
C PRO A 21 20.42 9.62 4.26
N ASP A 22 20.27 9.98 2.98
CA ASP A 22 18.98 10.24 2.32
C ASP A 22 18.39 8.99 1.67
N VAL A 23 19.09 7.86 1.78
CA VAL A 23 18.67 6.59 1.16
C VAL A 23 18.63 5.49 2.20
N VAL A 24 17.55 4.70 2.17
CA VAL A 24 17.41 3.50 2.98
C VAL A 24 17.14 2.28 2.10
N ILE A 25 17.43 1.11 2.61
CA ILE A 25 17.05 -0.16 1.98
C ILE A 25 15.87 -0.75 2.72
N VAL A 26 14.80 -1.00 1.98
CA VAL A 26 13.62 -1.73 2.45
C VAL A 26 13.78 -3.20 2.06
N SER A 27 13.68 -4.09 3.03
CA SER A 27 13.75 -5.54 2.86
C SER A 27 12.41 -6.15 3.26
N TYR A 28 11.75 -6.84 2.33
CA TYR A 28 10.41 -7.39 2.50
C TYR A 28 10.45 -8.78 3.14
N LYS A 29 9.55 -9.02 4.09
CA LYS A 29 9.39 -10.25 4.85
C LYS A 29 8.23 -11.09 4.30
N ASP A 30 8.27 -12.38 4.56
CA ASP A 30 7.14 -13.29 4.29
C ASP A 30 6.12 -13.35 5.43
N ASP A 31 6.41 -12.67 6.56
CA ASP A 31 5.47 -12.55 7.67
C ASP A 31 4.17 -11.87 7.24
N ALA A 32 3.06 -12.45 7.65
CA ALA A 32 1.72 -11.93 7.43
C ALA A 32 1.01 -11.75 8.77
N THR A 33 0.38 -10.59 8.95
CA THR A 33 -0.47 -10.30 10.10
C THR A 33 -1.82 -9.76 9.65
N ALA A 34 -2.87 -10.08 10.40
CA ALA A 34 -4.20 -9.53 10.19
C ALA A 34 -4.86 -9.23 11.55
N PHE A 35 -5.89 -8.37 11.54
CA PHE A 35 -6.67 -8.00 12.73
C PHE A 35 -5.77 -7.50 13.88
N ASP A 36 -4.99 -6.44 13.61
CA ASP A 36 -4.05 -5.82 14.57
C ASP A 36 -3.08 -6.83 15.21
N GLY A 37 -2.60 -7.78 14.40
CA GLY A 37 -1.66 -8.79 14.84
C GLY A 37 -2.26 -9.98 15.60
N GLN A 38 -3.58 -10.05 15.73
CA GLN A 38 -4.26 -11.21 16.35
C GLN A 38 -4.09 -12.48 15.51
N LYS A 39 -4.04 -12.35 14.18
CA LYS A 39 -3.71 -13.44 13.28
C LYS A 39 -2.31 -13.26 12.71
N LYS A 40 -1.48 -14.26 12.86
CA LYS A 40 -0.09 -14.28 12.39
C LYS A 40 0.17 -15.53 11.57
N GLY A 41 1.01 -15.41 10.56
CA GLY A 41 1.43 -16.53 9.72
C GLY A 41 2.58 -16.14 8.80
N VAL A 42 2.93 -17.05 7.92
CA VAL A 42 3.93 -16.84 6.86
C VAL A 42 3.28 -17.20 5.54
N ILE A 43 3.42 -16.33 4.55
CA ILE A 43 3.01 -16.58 3.17
C ILE A 43 4.31 -16.68 2.37
N ALA A 44 4.67 -17.90 1.94
CA ALA A 44 5.92 -18.16 1.26
C ALA A 44 6.05 -17.35 -0.04
N GLY A 45 7.16 -16.64 -0.20
CA GLY A 45 7.42 -15.81 -1.37
C GLY A 45 6.74 -14.44 -1.38
N LYS A 46 5.87 -14.13 -0.40
CA LYS A 46 5.15 -12.86 -0.32
C LYS A 46 6.07 -11.65 -0.41
N GLY A 47 7.19 -11.68 0.31
CA GLY A 47 8.13 -10.56 0.35
C GLY A 47 8.69 -10.23 -1.03
N ALA A 48 9.10 -11.23 -1.81
CA ALA A 48 9.58 -11.01 -3.17
C ALA A 48 8.48 -10.48 -4.10
N ILE A 49 7.29 -11.06 -4.02
CA ILE A 49 6.13 -10.62 -4.83
C ILE A 49 5.77 -9.18 -4.52
N ASN A 50 5.65 -8.83 -3.23
CA ASN A 50 5.30 -7.47 -2.82
C ASN A 50 6.36 -6.45 -3.24
N ASN A 51 7.65 -6.78 -3.11
CA ASN A 51 8.74 -5.92 -3.55
C ASN A 51 8.67 -5.65 -5.05
N GLN A 52 8.61 -6.68 -5.87
CA GLN A 52 8.61 -6.56 -7.32
C GLN A 52 7.36 -5.84 -7.85
N MET A 53 6.17 -6.17 -7.34
CA MET A 53 4.93 -5.49 -7.72
C MET A 53 4.97 -4.02 -7.33
N THR A 54 5.41 -3.70 -6.11
CA THR A 54 5.54 -2.32 -5.64
C THR A 54 6.48 -1.52 -6.53
N ASN A 55 7.66 -2.06 -6.83
CA ASN A 55 8.66 -1.41 -7.67
C ASN A 55 8.11 -1.12 -9.07
N HIS A 56 7.48 -2.11 -9.70
CA HIS A 56 6.88 -1.98 -11.02
C HIS A 56 5.80 -0.89 -11.04
N LEU A 57 4.86 -0.92 -10.08
CA LEU A 57 3.78 0.05 -10.00
C LEU A 57 4.29 1.45 -9.67
N MET A 58 5.25 1.61 -8.75
CA MET A 58 5.84 2.91 -8.44
C MET A 58 6.58 3.53 -9.63
N GLN A 59 7.25 2.73 -10.45
CA GLN A 59 7.88 3.21 -11.68
C GLN A 59 6.83 3.70 -12.70
N LYS A 60 5.72 2.96 -12.89
CA LYS A 60 4.61 3.40 -13.75
C LYS A 60 3.98 4.70 -13.24
N LEU A 61 3.77 4.82 -11.94
CA LEU A 61 3.24 6.04 -11.33
C LEU A 61 4.21 7.22 -11.46
N ALA A 62 5.50 7.00 -11.25
CA ALA A 62 6.52 8.03 -11.44
C ALA A 62 6.58 8.53 -12.89
N ALA A 63 6.49 7.63 -13.86
CA ALA A 63 6.41 7.98 -15.28
C ALA A 63 5.16 8.81 -15.63
N ALA A 64 4.09 8.67 -14.85
CA ALA A 64 2.87 9.47 -14.97
C ALA A 64 2.90 10.77 -14.14
N GLY A 65 4.03 11.11 -13.50
CA GLY A 65 4.23 12.37 -12.77
C GLY A 65 3.88 12.32 -11.28
N ILE A 66 3.62 11.14 -10.70
CA ILE A 66 3.44 10.98 -9.26
C ILE A 66 4.82 10.83 -8.61
N PRO A 67 5.24 11.73 -7.72
CA PRO A 67 6.52 11.58 -7.02
C PRO A 67 6.46 10.37 -6.07
N THR A 68 7.46 9.48 -6.18
CA THR A 68 7.58 8.28 -5.35
C THR A 68 8.93 8.24 -4.62
N HIS A 69 9.01 7.43 -3.58
CA HIS A 69 10.26 7.20 -2.88
C HIS A 69 11.18 6.19 -3.58
N PHE A 70 10.71 5.47 -4.59
CA PHE A 70 11.45 4.44 -5.29
C PHE A 70 12.72 5.02 -5.95
N LEU A 71 13.84 4.31 -5.81
CA LEU A 71 15.10 4.64 -6.47
C LEU A 71 15.60 3.48 -7.34
N GLU A 72 15.82 2.30 -6.75
CA GLU A 72 16.42 1.17 -7.44
C GLU A 72 16.04 -0.16 -6.79
N GLU A 73 15.65 -1.14 -7.58
CA GLU A 73 15.50 -2.53 -7.14
C GLU A 73 16.88 -3.18 -7.00
N LEU A 74 17.22 -3.65 -5.81
CA LEU A 74 18.53 -4.25 -5.53
C LEU A 74 18.54 -5.76 -5.77
N ASN A 75 17.45 -6.41 -5.44
CA ASN A 75 17.18 -7.83 -5.67
C ASN A 75 15.68 -8.10 -5.51
N ASP A 76 15.26 -9.36 -5.60
CA ASP A 76 13.85 -9.75 -5.54
C ASP A 76 13.11 -9.29 -4.27
N ARG A 77 13.81 -9.06 -3.16
CA ARG A 77 13.24 -8.69 -1.86
C ARG A 77 13.62 -7.31 -1.34
N GLU A 78 14.55 -6.64 -2.00
CA GLU A 78 15.14 -5.42 -1.47
C GLU A 78 15.16 -4.31 -2.49
N THR A 79 14.80 -3.13 -2.03
CA THR A 79 14.73 -1.91 -2.82
C THR A 79 15.39 -0.76 -2.07
N ALA A 80 16.23 0.00 -2.77
CA ALA A 80 16.71 1.29 -2.31
C ALA A 80 15.62 2.34 -2.54
N VAL A 81 15.29 3.09 -1.50
CA VAL A 81 14.27 4.13 -1.55
C VAL A 81 14.80 5.42 -0.90
N ARG A 82 14.22 6.55 -1.27
CA ARG A 82 14.46 7.81 -0.56
C ARG A 82 14.02 7.67 0.88
N LYS A 83 14.87 8.10 1.80
CA LYS A 83 14.49 8.22 3.21
C LYS A 83 13.44 9.31 3.34
N VAL A 84 12.37 9.00 4.02
CA VAL A 84 11.26 9.94 4.24
C VAL A 84 10.84 9.93 5.70
N THR A 85 10.31 11.05 6.15
CA THR A 85 9.50 11.13 7.36
C THR A 85 8.05 10.83 6.96
N ILE A 86 7.51 9.72 7.42
CA ILE A 86 6.13 9.32 7.09
C ILE A 86 5.15 10.35 7.65
N VAL A 87 4.23 10.80 6.81
CA VAL A 87 3.03 11.51 7.25
C VAL A 87 2.17 10.50 8.01
N PRO A 88 1.82 10.72 9.29
CA PRO A 88 1.19 9.71 10.12
C PRO A 88 -0.30 9.51 9.77
N LEU A 89 -0.59 9.33 8.49
CA LEU A 89 -1.91 9.06 7.92
C LEU A 89 -1.83 7.83 7.00
N GLU A 90 -2.71 6.89 7.21
CA GLU A 90 -3.07 5.93 6.18
C GLU A 90 -4.12 6.56 5.26
N VAL A 91 -3.93 6.45 3.96
CA VAL A 91 -4.81 7.01 2.93
C VAL A 91 -5.49 5.84 2.21
N ILE A 92 -6.78 5.69 2.39
CA ILE A 92 -7.54 4.58 1.82
C ILE A 92 -8.42 5.11 0.70
N VAL A 93 -8.28 4.55 -0.50
CA VAL A 93 -9.16 4.84 -1.63
C VAL A 93 -10.04 3.63 -1.90
N ARG A 94 -11.36 3.86 -2.02
CA ARG A 94 -12.34 2.79 -2.23
C ARG A 94 -13.17 3.04 -3.47
N ASN A 95 -13.18 2.08 -4.36
CA ASN A 95 -14.03 2.05 -5.55
C ASN A 95 -15.26 1.16 -5.35
N ILE A 96 -15.14 0.15 -4.49
CA ILE A 96 -16.17 -0.86 -4.22
C ILE A 96 -16.18 -1.13 -2.71
N SER A 97 -17.36 -1.37 -2.14
CA SER A 97 -17.50 -1.72 -0.73
C SER A 97 -16.88 -3.07 -0.43
N ALA A 98 -16.00 -3.13 0.57
CA ALA A 98 -15.40 -4.36 1.06
C ALA A 98 -14.83 -4.20 2.47
N GLY A 99 -14.62 -5.32 3.16
CA GLY A 99 -13.93 -5.39 4.43
C GLY A 99 -14.45 -4.41 5.49
N PRO A 100 -13.55 -3.60 6.12
CA PRO A 100 -13.95 -2.68 7.19
C PRO A 100 -15.00 -1.64 6.79
N PHE A 101 -15.06 -1.23 5.52
CA PHE A 101 -16.12 -0.33 5.06
C PHE A 101 -17.49 -1.01 5.18
N SER A 102 -17.62 -2.21 4.61
CA SER A 102 -18.89 -2.96 4.65
C SER A 102 -19.35 -3.24 6.10
N SER A 103 -18.46 -3.68 6.97
CA SER A 103 -18.80 -3.95 8.37
C SER A 103 -19.14 -2.69 9.17
N ARG A 104 -18.44 -1.58 8.94
CA ARG A 104 -18.65 -0.32 9.66
C ARG A 104 -19.97 0.35 9.32
N TYR A 105 -20.34 0.32 8.04
CA TYR A 105 -21.53 1.01 7.56
C TYR A 105 -22.73 0.09 7.30
N GLY A 106 -22.60 -1.21 7.55
CA GLY A 106 -23.67 -2.18 7.37
C GLY A 106 -24.12 -2.36 5.92
N VAL A 107 -23.20 -2.21 4.97
CA VAL A 107 -23.47 -2.40 3.53
C VAL A 107 -22.85 -3.70 3.03
N GLU A 108 -23.50 -4.31 2.05
CA GLU A 108 -22.97 -5.52 1.42
C GLU A 108 -21.64 -5.25 0.71
N GLU A 109 -20.77 -6.27 0.62
CA GLU A 109 -19.60 -6.22 -0.23
C GLU A 109 -20.02 -6.22 -1.71
N GLY A 110 -19.29 -5.46 -2.53
CA GLY A 110 -19.52 -5.42 -3.97
C GLY A 110 -20.35 -4.24 -4.46
N LEU A 111 -20.81 -3.35 -3.57
CA LEU A 111 -21.44 -2.11 -3.98
C LEU A 111 -20.40 -1.21 -4.66
N VAL A 112 -20.57 -0.94 -5.94
CA VAL A 112 -19.73 -0.03 -6.72
C VAL A 112 -20.13 1.41 -6.41
N PHE A 113 -19.15 2.25 -6.09
CA PHE A 113 -19.41 3.66 -5.83
C PHE A 113 -19.37 4.47 -7.11
N ASP A 114 -20.27 5.44 -7.23
CA ASP A 114 -20.31 6.37 -8.37
C ASP A 114 -19.04 7.21 -8.46
N GLU A 115 -18.50 7.60 -7.29
CA GLU A 115 -17.23 8.29 -7.14
C GLU A 115 -16.35 7.56 -6.11
N PRO A 116 -15.02 7.55 -6.28
CA PRO A 116 -14.15 6.92 -5.31
C PRO A 116 -14.19 7.65 -3.97
N ILE A 117 -14.22 6.88 -2.89
CA ILE A 117 -14.16 7.41 -1.52
C ILE A 117 -12.69 7.51 -1.10
N VAL A 118 -12.27 8.65 -0.56
CA VAL A 118 -10.95 8.82 0.07
C VAL A 118 -11.13 8.99 1.57
N GLU A 119 -10.63 8.03 2.33
CA GLU A 119 -10.62 8.06 3.80
C GLU A 119 -9.20 8.27 4.32
N PHE A 120 -9.09 8.86 5.51
CA PHE A 120 -7.86 8.95 6.28
C PHE A 120 -8.00 8.21 7.60
N SER A 121 -6.96 7.48 7.99
CA SER A 121 -6.79 6.94 9.35
C SER A 121 -5.53 7.52 9.97
N TYR A 122 -5.59 7.85 11.25
CA TYR A 122 -4.40 8.18 12.00
C TYR A 122 -3.55 6.93 12.21
N LYS A 123 -2.36 6.90 11.61
CA LYS A 123 -1.43 5.78 11.70
C LYS A 123 -0.86 5.70 13.12
N ASN A 124 -1.52 4.93 13.95
CA ASN A 124 -1.14 4.71 15.35
C ASN A 124 -1.66 3.35 15.82
N ASP A 125 -0.77 2.36 15.87
CA ASP A 125 -1.10 0.97 16.26
C ASP A 125 -1.75 0.89 17.65
N ASP A 126 -1.34 1.73 18.60
CA ASP A 126 -1.90 1.74 19.98
C ASP A 126 -3.36 2.21 20.01
N LEU A 127 -3.76 2.99 19.01
CA LEU A 127 -5.13 3.49 18.85
C LEU A 127 -5.93 2.72 17.79
N HIS A 128 -5.39 1.64 17.23
CA HIS A 128 -6.01 0.83 16.17
C HIS A 128 -6.36 1.63 14.90
N ASP A 129 -5.48 2.56 14.52
CA ASP A 129 -5.57 3.37 13.31
C ASP A 129 -6.96 4.00 13.08
N PRO A 130 -7.45 4.86 14.01
CA PRO A 130 -8.81 5.39 13.96
C PRO A 130 -9.01 6.27 12.71
N LEU A 131 -10.22 6.22 12.13
CA LEU A 131 -10.60 7.14 11.07
C LEU A 131 -10.57 8.58 11.57
N VAL A 132 -10.06 9.47 10.74
CA VAL A 132 -10.00 10.90 10.98
C VAL A 132 -10.49 11.66 9.74
N ASN A 133 -11.11 12.79 9.96
CA ASN A 133 -11.37 13.74 8.88
C ASN A 133 -10.24 14.77 8.77
N ASP A 134 -10.32 15.65 7.78
CA ASP A 134 -9.31 16.67 7.52
C ASP A 134 -9.09 17.59 8.74
N ASP A 135 -10.14 17.96 9.46
CA ASP A 135 -10.05 18.83 10.64
C ASP A 135 -9.38 18.14 11.82
N HIS A 136 -9.67 16.84 12.03
CA HIS A 136 -8.95 16.04 13.01
C HIS A 136 -7.46 15.96 12.69
N ALA A 137 -7.10 15.68 11.43
CA ALA A 137 -5.71 15.56 11.01
C ALA A 137 -4.93 16.86 11.23
N VAL A 138 -5.54 18.01 10.92
CA VAL A 138 -4.94 19.32 11.17
C VAL A 138 -4.84 19.63 12.67
N ALA A 139 -5.92 19.44 13.43
CA ALA A 139 -5.94 19.71 14.86
C ALA A 139 -4.93 18.88 15.65
N LEU A 140 -4.74 17.61 15.25
CA LEU A 140 -3.77 16.69 15.84
C LEU A 140 -2.34 16.89 15.28
N LYS A 141 -2.14 17.83 14.36
CA LYS A 141 -0.86 18.14 13.70
C LYS A 141 -0.25 16.94 12.96
N LEU A 142 -1.10 16.07 12.41
CA LEU A 142 -0.66 14.92 11.61
C LEU A 142 -0.21 15.37 10.21
N ALA A 143 -0.92 16.35 9.64
CA ALA A 143 -0.57 16.97 8.37
C ALA A 143 -1.19 18.40 8.31
N SER A 144 -0.63 19.26 7.48
CA SER A 144 -1.25 20.55 7.17
C SER A 144 -2.44 20.38 6.22
N ARG A 145 -3.32 21.37 6.15
CA ARG A 145 -4.45 21.33 5.21
C ARG A 145 -3.99 21.25 3.75
N GLU A 146 -2.89 21.90 3.40
CA GLU A 146 -2.29 21.85 2.07
C GLU A 146 -1.73 20.47 1.75
N GLU A 147 -1.06 19.83 2.72
CA GLU A 147 -0.58 18.45 2.59
C GLU A 147 -1.74 17.49 2.39
N ILE A 148 -2.82 17.61 3.15
CA ILE A 148 -4.02 16.78 3.02
C ILE A 148 -4.65 16.92 1.63
N GLN A 149 -4.76 18.13 1.11
CA GLN A 149 -5.29 18.38 -0.23
C GLN A 149 -4.39 17.77 -1.32
N THR A 150 -3.09 17.92 -1.18
CA THR A 150 -2.11 17.33 -2.11
C THR A 150 -2.15 15.81 -2.08
N ILE A 151 -2.18 15.21 -0.89
CA ILE A 151 -2.31 13.75 -0.70
C ILE A 151 -3.60 13.24 -1.34
N ARG A 152 -4.73 13.91 -1.11
CA ARG A 152 -6.02 13.55 -1.71
C ARG A 152 -5.97 13.61 -3.24
N SER A 153 -5.36 14.67 -3.79
CA SER A 153 -5.17 14.79 -5.23
C SER A 153 -4.32 13.67 -5.81
N TYR A 154 -3.19 13.36 -5.19
CA TYR A 154 -2.36 12.22 -5.62
C TYR A 154 -3.10 10.89 -5.48
N ALA A 155 -3.80 10.66 -4.38
CA ALA A 155 -4.55 9.42 -4.16
C ALA A 155 -5.59 9.17 -5.26
N LEU A 156 -6.31 10.20 -5.70
CA LEU A 156 -7.28 10.10 -6.79
C LEU A 156 -6.60 9.87 -8.15
N GLN A 157 -5.49 10.55 -8.44
CA GLN A 157 -4.72 10.31 -9.66
C GLN A 157 -4.14 8.88 -9.69
N ILE A 158 -3.60 8.42 -8.57
CA ILE A 158 -3.10 7.05 -8.40
C ILE A 158 -4.23 6.05 -8.62
N ASN A 159 -5.43 6.32 -8.10
CA ASN A 159 -6.59 5.46 -8.29
C ASN A 159 -6.91 5.24 -9.78
N GLU A 160 -6.97 6.29 -10.57
CA GLU A 160 -7.29 6.18 -12.00
C GLU A 160 -6.19 5.39 -12.76
N LEU A 161 -4.92 5.65 -12.45
CA LEU A 161 -3.81 4.92 -13.04
C LEU A 161 -3.84 3.44 -12.66
N LEU A 162 -3.99 3.13 -11.37
CA LEU A 162 -4.06 1.75 -10.90
C LEU A 162 -5.29 1.01 -11.44
N LYS A 163 -6.45 1.64 -11.51
CA LYS A 163 -7.66 1.05 -12.13
C LYS A 163 -7.39 0.64 -13.57
N SER A 164 -6.73 1.51 -14.34
CA SER A 164 -6.39 1.23 -15.73
C SER A 164 -5.42 0.05 -15.86
N ILE A 165 -4.34 0.04 -15.06
CA ILE A 165 -3.35 -1.05 -15.04
C ILE A 165 -4.01 -2.37 -14.64
N MET A 166 -4.81 -2.37 -13.57
CA MET A 166 -5.47 -3.58 -13.09
C MET A 166 -6.50 -4.11 -14.08
N LEU A 167 -7.27 -3.22 -14.71
CA LEU A 167 -8.26 -3.62 -15.72
C LEU A 167 -7.59 -4.30 -16.92
N ALA A 168 -6.46 -3.79 -17.39
CA ALA A 168 -5.67 -4.42 -18.46
C ALA A 168 -5.19 -5.82 -18.07
N ALA A 169 -4.88 -6.03 -16.77
CA ALA A 169 -4.49 -7.33 -16.22
C ALA A 169 -5.69 -8.25 -15.88
N GLY A 170 -6.93 -7.88 -16.22
CA GLY A 170 -8.14 -8.65 -15.89
C GLY A 170 -8.45 -8.66 -14.38
N VAL A 171 -8.11 -7.57 -13.68
CA VAL A 171 -8.30 -7.42 -12.23
C VAL A 171 -9.16 -6.19 -11.95
N THR A 172 -10.08 -6.33 -11.03
CA THR A 172 -10.87 -5.24 -10.47
C THR A 172 -10.18 -4.71 -9.22
N LEU A 173 -9.81 -3.42 -9.24
CA LEU A 173 -9.27 -2.72 -8.07
C LEU A 173 -10.43 -2.29 -7.16
N VAL A 174 -10.57 -2.95 -6.02
CA VAL A 174 -11.66 -2.71 -5.07
C VAL A 174 -11.36 -1.52 -4.18
N ASP A 175 -10.29 -1.61 -3.45
CA ASP A 175 -9.75 -0.55 -2.59
C ASP A 175 -8.24 -0.74 -2.38
N PHE A 176 -7.60 0.27 -1.85
CA PHE A 176 -6.19 0.20 -1.50
C PHE A 176 -5.82 1.25 -0.46
N LYS A 177 -4.73 0.96 0.26
CA LYS A 177 -4.10 1.85 1.22
C LYS A 177 -2.80 2.41 0.64
N LEU A 178 -2.58 3.70 0.82
CA LEU A 178 -1.34 4.41 0.52
C LEU A 178 -0.78 5.05 1.78
N GLU A 179 0.53 5.22 1.81
CA GLU A 179 1.22 6.07 2.76
C GLU A 179 2.10 7.08 2.01
N PHE A 180 2.19 8.28 2.55
CA PHE A 180 3.02 9.34 2.01
C PHE A 180 4.09 9.74 3.00
N GLY A 181 5.18 10.25 2.51
CA GLY A 181 6.27 10.75 3.34
C GLY A 181 6.87 12.03 2.77
N LYS A 182 7.63 12.72 3.60
CA LYS A 182 8.38 13.92 3.22
C LYS A 182 9.86 13.61 3.20
N THR A 183 10.52 13.92 2.11
CA THR A 183 11.98 13.91 1.99
C THR A 183 12.60 15.03 2.84
N GLU A 184 13.91 15.06 3.00
CA GLU A 184 14.61 16.07 3.81
C GLU A 184 14.33 17.50 3.33
N ASP A 185 14.18 17.70 2.02
CA ASP A 185 13.83 19.00 1.41
C ASP A 185 12.34 19.36 1.52
N GLY A 186 11.52 18.51 2.17
CA GLY A 186 10.10 18.72 2.38
C GLY A 186 9.22 18.26 1.21
N THR A 187 9.77 17.66 0.16
CA THR A 187 8.99 17.14 -0.96
C THR A 187 8.11 15.98 -0.52
N LEU A 188 6.81 16.08 -0.77
CA LEU A 188 5.84 15.01 -0.50
C LEU A 188 5.91 13.95 -1.59
N VAL A 189 6.13 12.70 -1.19
CA VAL A 189 6.23 11.55 -2.11
C VAL A 189 5.38 10.38 -1.64
N LEU A 190 4.93 9.57 -2.59
CA LEU A 190 4.33 8.27 -2.30
C LEU A 190 5.40 7.33 -1.74
N ALA A 191 5.10 6.70 -0.63
CA ALA A 191 5.97 5.77 0.08
C ALA A 191 5.27 4.43 0.31
N ASP A 192 5.79 3.62 1.23
CA ASP A 192 5.30 2.30 1.61
C ASP A 192 5.26 1.32 0.43
N GLU A 193 4.15 0.67 0.17
CA GLU A 193 3.99 -0.35 -0.86
C GLU A 193 2.64 -0.26 -1.56
N ILE A 194 2.57 -0.83 -2.78
CA ILE A 194 1.35 -1.15 -3.51
C ILE A 194 1.43 -2.62 -3.87
N SER A 195 0.68 -3.46 -3.16
CA SER A 195 0.81 -4.90 -3.22
C SER A 195 -0.49 -5.61 -2.82
N PRO A 196 -0.59 -6.94 -2.94
CA PRO A 196 -1.71 -7.70 -2.40
C PRO A 196 -1.92 -7.56 -0.88
N ASP A 197 -0.93 -7.01 -0.14
CA ASP A 197 -1.07 -6.70 1.30
C ASP A 197 -1.86 -5.42 1.56
N THR A 198 -1.74 -4.44 0.67
CA THR A 198 -2.32 -3.09 0.83
C THR A 198 -3.50 -2.83 -0.10
N CYS A 199 -3.75 -3.70 -1.06
CA CYS A 199 -4.83 -3.58 -2.03
C CYS A 199 -5.78 -4.77 -1.94
N ARG A 200 -7.07 -4.56 -2.28
CA ARG A 200 -7.99 -5.63 -2.62
C ARG A 200 -8.13 -5.74 -4.12
N PHE A 201 -7.77 -6.90 -4.62
CA PHE A 201 -7.79 -7.27 -6.03
C PHE A 201 -8.76 -8.43 -6.24
N TRP A 202 -9.77 -8.23 -7.07
CA TRP A 202 -10.68 -9.30 -7.46
C TRP A 202 -10.49 -9.63 -8.94
N ASP A 203 -10.49 -10.92 -9.27
CA ASP A 203 -10.56 -11.34 -10.67
C ASP A 203 -11.81 -10.76 -11.32
N SER A 204 -11.63 -10.01 -12.42
CA SER A 204 -12.75 -9.27 -13.05
C SER A 204 -13.85 -10.15 -13.61
N ARG A 205 -13.56 -11.43 -13.90
CA ARG A 205 -14.50 -12.38 -14.48
C ARG A 205 -15.20 -13.23 -13.41
N THR A 206 -14.45 -13.66 -12.39
CA THR A 206 -14.94 -14.63 -11.39
C THR A 206 -15.26 -14.00 -10.04
N GLY A 207 -14.74 -12.80 -9.74
CA GLY A 207 -14.82 -12.18 -8.43
C GLY A 207 -13.91 -12.82 -7.38
N GLU A 208 -13.05 -13.75 -7.79
CA GLU A 208 -12.12 -14.42 -6.88
C GLU A 208 -11.15 -13.41 -6.29
N LYS A 209 -10.89 -13.54 -4.98
CA LYS A 209 -9.96 -12.65 -4.27
C LYS A 209 -8.52 -13.05 -4.56
N LEU A 210 -7.72 -12.09 -5.03
CA LEU A 210 -6.32 -12.25 -5.41
C LEU A 210 -5.37 -11.50 -4.48
N ASP A 211 -5.74 -11.32 -3.23
CA ASP A 211 -5.10 -10.48 -2.24
C ASP A 211 -5.08 -11.12 -0.84
N LYS A 212 -4.65 -10.34 0.15
CA LYS A 212 -4.51 -10.75 1.55
C LYS A 212 -5.84 -11.16 2.21
N ASP A 213 -6.99 -10.85 1.63
CA ASP A 213 -8.26 -11.32 2.17
C ASP A 213 -8.36 -12.84 2.17
N ARG A 214 -7.63 -13.55 1.30
CA ARG A 214 -7.52 -15.01 1.37
C ARG A 214 -6.89 -15.48 2.69
N PHE A 215 -5.87 -14.77 3.17
CA PHE A 215 -5.28 -15.03 4.49
C PHE A 215 -6.20 -14.56 5.63
N ARG A 216 -6.78 -13.37 5.53
CA ARG A 216 -7.67 -12.83 6.57
C ARG A 216 -8.88 -13.73 6.83
N ARG A 217 -9.45 -14.34 5.78
CA ARG A 217 -10.73 -15.07 5.80
C ARG A 217 -10.57 -16.59 5.69
N ASP A 218 -9.35 -17.11 5.75
CA ASP A 218 -9.05 -18.55 5.62
C ASP A 218 -9.60 -19.18 4.32
N LEU A 219 -9.50 -18.47 3.20
CA LEU A 219 -10.01 -18.94 1.91
C LEU A 219 -9.08 -19.95 1.22
N GLY A 220 -7.89 -20.20 1.76
CA GLY A 220 -6.87 -21.07 1.17
C GLY A 220 -6.22 -20.47 -0.08
N LYS A 221 -5.25 -21.18 -0.65
CA LYS A 221 -4.50 -20.81 -1.87
C LYS A 221 -3.97 -19.38 -1.83
N VAL A 222 -3.40 -18.96 -0.70
CA VAL A 222 -2.94 -17.59 -0.50
C VAL A 222 -1.72 -17.32 -1.38
N GLU A 223 -0.75 -18.22 -1.38
CA GLU A 223 0.46 -18.15 -2.20
C GLU A 223 0.12 -18.12 -3.69
N ASP A 224 -0.81 -18.97 -4.14
CA ASP A 224 -1.25 -19.03 -5.54
C ASP A 224 -1.84 -17.68 -5.99
N ALA A 225 -2.62 -17.02 -5.13
CA ALA A 225 -3.23 -15.71 -5.43
C ALA A 225 -2.17 -14.61 -5.58
N TYR A 226 -1.15 -14.59 -4.70
CA TYR A 226 -0.04 -13.65 -4.80
C TYR A 226 0.79 -13.87 -6.07
N GLN A 227 1.10 -15.13 -6.39
CA GLN A 227 1.81 -15.49 -7.63
C GLN A 227 1.01 -15.11 -8.88
N GLU A 228 -0.29 -15.34 -8.87
CA GLU A 228 -1.17 -14.97 -9.97
C GLU A 228 -1.20 -13.45 -10.18
N MET A 229 -1.27 -12.67 -9.11
CA MET A 229 -1.19 -11.21 -9.21
C MET A 229 0.16 -10.75 -9.77
N GLN A 230 1.27 -11.31 -9.27
CA GLN A 230 2.61 -11.02 -9.79
C GLN A 230 2.67 -11.31 -11.30
N ARG A 231 2.22 -12.49 -11.71
CA ARG A 231 2.22 -12.90 -13.11
C ARG A 231 1.43 -11.92 -13.99
N ARG A 232 0.24 -11.50 -13.54
CA ARG A 232 -0.62 -10.59 -14.31
C ARG A 232 -0.04 -9.18 -14.43
N ILE A 233 0.62 -8.70 -13.40
CA ILE A 233 1.12 -7.32 -13.35
C ILE A 233 2.50 -7.16 -13.98
N LEU A 234 3.38 -8.18 -13.87
CA LEU A 234 4.75 -8.10 -14.38
C LEU A 234 4.91 -8.62 -15.83
N THR A 235 3.82 -9.04 -16.48
CA THR A 235 3.89 -9.62 -17.86
C THR A 235 3.72 -8.55 -18.96
N ASP A 236 3.60 -7.27 -18.61
CA ASP A 236 3.49 -6.14 -19.57
C ASP A 236 4.85 -5.69 -20.12
#